data_8ef9fd23726da37c84311ff8ec213584
#
_entry.id   8ef9fd23726da37c84311ff8ec213584
#
_cell.length_a   1.000
_cell.length_b   1.000
_cell.length_c   1.000
_cell.angle_alpha   90.00
_cell.angle_beta   90.00
_cell.angle_gamma   90.00
#
_symmetry.space_group_name_H-M   'P 1'
#
loop_
_entity.id
_entity.type
_entity.pdbx_description
1 polymer ?
#
loop_
_entity_poly.entity_id
_entity_poly.type
_entity_poly.pdbx_seq_one_letter_code
_entity_poly.pdbx_strand_id
1 'polypeptide(L)'
;MNNNQFIEFMDNAQMYDLTMRLSVHTPPWPSYMPLGVQYFKRIAGAHMGQGANGQIITTSNHVGTHMDGEIHFYPAGRSIGNVPLREWVGPGVVVDISKDVSDYSLYTPKMITDKVEVRKGDILIINTGYHRYSWDQKTGDEIRYFVMHPGPSPDFDDWCEKMKIKWIGVDCGSADHPMNTIIRTWHPGRFQECDAKMKKVYGKSFDEIFPLKKYYQVMHLKLFPKGIVHAENLAGDIAKLGSTRAWIGCFPLRGIELESSMCRIVAWLPPKTKKPARKKAAKK
;
A
#
# COMPACT_ATOMS: atom_id res chain seq x y z
N MET A 1 24.62 20.46 4.80
CA MET A 1 23.41 21.00 5.45
C MET A 1 23.59 20.91 6.94
N ASN A 2 23.49 22.01 7.67
CA ASN A 2 23.51 21.99 9.15
C ASN A 2 22.09 21.69 9.71
N ASN A 3 21.97 21.53 11.05
CA ASN A 3 20.69 21.16 11.68
C ASN A 3 19.55 22.16 11.38
N ASN A 4 19.81 23.45 11.42
CA ASN A 4 18.78 24.45 11.16
C ASN A 4 18.29 24.41 9.70
N GLN A 5 19.20 24.25 8.75
CA GLN A 5 18.86 24.07 7.34
C GLN A 5 18.05 22.79 7.10
N PHE A 6 18.35 21.70 7.85
CA PHE A 6 17.57 20.48 7.77
C PHE A 6 16.16 20.68 8.33
N ILE A 7 16.02 21.32 9.49
CA ILE A 7 14.73 21.63 10.11
C ILE A 7 13.88 22.50 9.17
N GLU A 8 14.46 23.58 8.64
CA GLU A 8 13.78 24.45 7.68
C GLU A 8 13.35 23.73 6.40
N PHE A 9 14.22 22.84 5.88
CA PHE A 9 13.87 22.01 4.72
C PHE A 9 12.68 21.10 5.03
N MET A 10 12.68 20.41 6.15
CA MET A 10 11.60 19.49 6.55
C MET A 10 10.29 20.21 6.85
N ASP A 11 10.35 21.39 7.48
CA ASP A 11 9.16 22.21 7.77
C ASP A 11 8.46 22.71 6.51
N ASN A 12 9.23 22.96 5.45
CA ASN A 12 8.72 23.39 4.15
C ASN A 12 8.51 22.24 3.14
N ALA A 13 8.90 21.02 3.47
CA ALA A 13 8.71 19.87 2.59
C ALA A 13 7.23 19.60 2.32
N GLN A 14 6.94 19.19 1.09
CA GLN A 14 5.59 18.75 0.75
C GLN A 14 5.38 17.38 1.36
N MET A 15 4.39 17.23 2.23
CA MET A 15 4.05 15.98 2.90
C MET A 15 2.73 15.45 2.36
N TYR A 16 2.71 14.17 1.99
CA TYR A 16 1.56 13.45 1.47
C TYR A 16 1.26 12.26 2.36
N ASP A 17 0.07 12.21 2.90
CA ASP A 17 -0.42 11.09 3.70
C ASP A 17 -1.03 10.03 2.78
N LEU A 18 -0.39 8.87 2.68
CA LEU A 18 -0.80 7.78 1.79
C LEU A 18 -1.65 6.73 2.53
N THR A 19 -2.27 7.12 3.64
CA THR A 19 -2.98 6.22 4.53
C THR A 19 -4.49 6.30 4.32
N MET A 20 -5.16 5.17 4.25
CA MET A 20 -6.61 5.07 4.26
C MET A 20 -7.17 5.54 5.61
N ARG A 21 -8.30 6.24 5.58
CA ARG A 21 -9.04 6.53 6.82
C ARG A 21 -9.59 5.24 7.41
N LEU A 22 -9.41 5.06 8.71
CA LEU A 22 -9.87 3.88 9.42
C LEU A 22 -11.20 4.15 10.15
N SER A 23 -12.15 3.24 10.03
CA SER A 23 -13.47 3.29 10.66
C SER A 23 -13.98 1.87 10.89
N VAL A 24 -15.00 1.72 11.74
CA VAL A 24 -15.74 0.46 11.89
C VAL A 24 -16.41 -0.02 10.58
N HIS A 25 -16.50 0.85 9.59
CA HIS A 25 -16.97 0.52 8.24
C HIS A 25 -15.85 0.11 7.28
N THR A 26 -14.58 0.20 7.69
CA THR A 26 -13.46 -0.24 6.86
C THR A 26 -13.48 -1.76 6.77
N PRO A 27 -13.69 -2.34 5.59
CA PRO A 27 -13.67 -3.79 5.46
C PRO A 27 -12.26 -4.32 5.72
N PRO A 28 -12.13 -5.43 6.45
CA PRO A 28 -10.87 -6.14 6.56
C PRO A 28 -10.54 -6.84 5.23
N TRP A 29 -9.33 -7.37 5.13
CA TRP A 29 -9.08 -8.38 4.10
C TRP A 29 -10.12 -9.50 4.24
N PRO A 30 -10.71 -10.02 3.13
CA PRO A 30 -11.80 -11.00 3.20
C PRO A 30 -11.50 -12.16 4.16
N SER A 31 -12.43 -12.47 5.05
CA SER A 31 -12.34 -13.45 6.14
C SER A 31 -11.62 -13.04 7.44
N TYR A 32 -11.00 -11.86 7.49
CA TYR A 32 -10.43 -11.35 8.74
C TYR A 32 -11.46 -10.64 9.61
N MET A 33 -11.15 -10.48 10.91
CA MET A 33 -12.04 -9.80 11.87
C MET A 33 -12.04 -8.28 11.61
N PRO A 34 -13.22 -7.65 11.47
CA PRO A 34 -13.32 -6.21 11.26
C PRO A 34 -12.90 -5.41 12.50
N LEU A 35 -12.72 -4.09 12.30
CA LEU A 35 -12.49 -3.15 13.38
C LEU A 35 -13.76 -2.96 14.23
N GLY A 36 -13.64 -3.17 15.53
CA GLY A 36 -14.63 -2.79 16.54
C GLY A 36 -14.12 -1.67 17.42
N VAL A 37 -14.99 -0.70 17.74
CA VAL A 37 -14.68 0.40 18.68
C VAL A 37 -15.78 0.47 19.72
N GLN A 38 -15.40 0.28 20.98
CA GLN A 38 -16.33 0.35 22.11
C GLN A 38 -15.87 1.40 23.11
N TYR A 39 -16.74 2.34 23.47
CA TYR A 39 -16.49 3.27 24.56
C TYR A 39 -16.76 2.59 25.90
N PHE A 40 -15.74 2.45 26.74
CA PHE A 40 -15.91 2.05 28.15
C PHE A 40 -16.00 3.26 29.09
N LYS A 41 -15.62 4.46 28.64
CA LYS A 41 -15.68 5.70 29.38
C LYS A 41 -16.06 6.87 28.46
N ARG A 42 -16.92 7.75 28.95
CA ARG A 42 -17.35 8.97 28.25
C ARG A 42 -17.29 10.18 29.16
N ILE A 43 -17.00 11.36 28.61
CA ILE A 43 -16.94 12.63 29.33
C ILE A 43 -18.26 12.87 30.06
N ALA A 44 -19.41 12.67 29.39
CA ALA A 44 -20.75 12.91 29.95
C ALA A 44 -21.09 12.04 31.18
N GLY A 45 -20.41 10.90 31.37
CA GLY A 45 -20.60 10.03 32.54
C GLY A 45 -19.65 10.32 33.70
N ALA A 46 -18.82 11.37 33.61
CA ALA A 46 -17.84 11.69 34.63
C ALA A 46 -18.44 12.61 35.71
N HIS A 47 -18.15 12.31 36.98
CA HIS A 47 -18.49 13.16 38.10
C HIS A 47 -17.88 14.55 37.94
N MET A 48 -18.66 15.60 38.15
CA MET A 48 -18.25 17.02 38.03
C MET A 48 -17.69 17.42 36.63
N GLY A 49 -18.04 16.70 35.56
CA GLY A 49 -17.58 17.01 34.20
C GLY A 49 -16.08 16.79 33.95
N GLN A 50 -15.36 16.21 34.91
CA GLN A 50 -13.92 15.95 34.82
C GLN A 50 -13.65 14.54 34.28
N GLY A 51 -14.15 14.24 33.08
CA GLY A 51 -13.99 12.93 32.45
C GLY A 51 -13.08 12.96 31.25
N ALA A 52 -12.84 11.77 30.74
CA ALA A 52 -12.18 11.55 29.46
C ALA A 52 -12.96 10.50 28.68
N ASN A 53 -12.84 10.54 27.36
CA ASN A 53 -13.27 9.42 26.53
C ASN A 53 -12.22 8.32 26.59
N GLY A 54 -12.64 7.08 26.79
CA GLY A 54 -11.81 5.89 26.73
C GLY A 54 -12.47 4.86 25.83
N GLN A 55 -11.67 4.22 24.99
CA GLN A 55 -12.13 3.23 24.01
C GLN A 55 -11.35 1.94 24.11
N ILE A 56 -12.03 0.83 23.84
CA ILE A 56 -11.40 -0.45 23.50
C ILE A 56 -11.50 -0.59 21.99
N ILE A 57 -10.39 -0.95 21.37
CA ILE A 57 -10.30 -1.25 19.93
C ILE A 57 -9.99 -2.73 19.80
N THR A 58 -10.82 -3.44 19.06
CA THR A 58 -10.62 -4.85 18.69
C THR A 58 -10.56 -4.94 17.17
N THR A 59 -9.54 -5.62 16.64
CA THR A 59 -9.35 -5.72 15.19
C THR A 59 -8.39 -6.85 14.85
N SER A 60 -8.46 -7.37 13.62
CA SER A 60 -7.30 -8.02 13.01
C SER A 60 -6.31 -6.94 12.55
N ASN A 61 -5.08 -7.33 12.24
CA ASN A 61 -4.08 -6.37 11.76
C ASN A 61 -4.30 -5.94 10.29
N HIS A 62 -5.08 -6.72 9.52
CA HIS A 62 -5.30 -6.54 8.08
C HIS A 62 -6.58 -5.72 7.78
N VAL A 63 -6.71 -4.56 8.43
CA VAL A 63 -7.82 -3.61 8.24
C VAL A 63 -7.28 -2.23 7.88
N GLY A 64 -7.75 -1.66 6.77
CA GLY A 64 -7.22 -0.40 6.27
C GLY A 64 -5.75 -0.50 5.88
N THR A 65 -5.03 0.61 5.86
CA THR A 65 -3.60 0.62 5.51
C THR A 65 -2.79 -0.09 6.60
N HIS A 66 -2.13 -1.16 6.22
CA HIS A 66 -1.30 -1.98 7.12
C HIS A 66 -0.01 -2.42 6.42
N MET A 67 0.96 -2.82 7.19
CA MET A 67 2.21 -3.42 6.75
C MET A 67 2.25 -4.87 7.21
N ASP A 68 2.44 -5.79 6.29
CA ASP A 68 2.71 -7.18 6.60
C ASP A 68 4.15 -7.36 7.08
N GLY A 69 4.35 -8.20 8.07
CA GLY A 69 5.67 -8.60 8.54
C GLY A 69 6.10 -9.93 7.90
N GLU A 70 7.38 -10.23 7.98
CA GLU A 70 7.92 -11.47 7.40
C GLU A 70 7.21 -12.72 7.95
N ILE A 71 6.93 -12.74 9.27
CA ILE A 71 6.29 -13.89 9.93
C ILE A 71 4.83 -14.11 9.53
N HIS A 72 4.22 -13.19 8.76
CA HIS A 72 2.88 -13.41 8.24
C HIS A 72 2.82 -14.64 7.32
N PHE A 73 3.79 -14.84 6.44
CA PHE A 73 3.89 -15.99 5.54
C PHE A 73 5.19 -16.79 5.69
N TYR A 74 6.15 -16.28 6.45
CA TYR A 74 7.44 -16.93 6.68
C TYR A 74 7.72 -17.09 8.18
N PRO A 75 7.38 -18.24 8.79
CA PRO A 75 7.47 -18.43 10.24
C PRO A 75 8.86 -18.21 10.86
N ALA A 76 9.93 -18.36 10.08
CA ALA A 76 11.30 -18.08 10.51
C ALA A 76 11.72 -16.61 10.31
N GLY A 77 10.81 -15.76 9.85
CA GLY A 77 11.05 -14.33 9.62
C GLY A 77 11.03 -13.49 10.88
N ARG A 78 11.20 -12.18 10.71
CA ARG A 78 11.12 -11.20 11.78
C ARG A 78 9.69 -10.70 11.98
N SER A 79 9.28 -10.52 13.23
CA SER A 79 8.05 -9.79 13.54
C SER A 79 8.22 -8.29 13.26
N ILE A 80 7.12 -7.55 13.15
CA ILE A 80 7.12 -6.09 12.91
C ILE A 80 8.02 -5.35 13.92
N GLY A 81 7.94 -5.70 15.21
CA GLY A 81 8.71 -5.03 16.27
C GLY A 81 10.22 -5.28 16.22
N ASN A 82 10.64 -6.32 15.51
CA ASN A 82 12.06 -6.70 15.37
C ASN A 82 12.72 -6.13 14.10
N VAL A 83 11.95 -5.50 13.20
CA VAL A 83 12.49 -4.82 12.02
C VAL A 83 12.98 -3.43 12.42
N PRO A 84 14.24 -3.06 12.15
CA PRO A 84 14.76 -1.73 12.45
C PRO A 84 14.00 -0.63 11.71
N LEU A 85 13.73 0.50 12.40
CA LEU A 85 13.01 1.64 11.80
C LEU A 85 13.63 2.10 10.46
N ARG A 86 14.94 1.99 10.29
CA ARG A 86 15.63 2.36 9.04
C ARG A 86 15.19 1.54 7.84
N GLU A 87 14.65 0.34 8.05
CA GLU A 87 14.12 -0.48 6.96
C GLU A 87 12.73 -0.01 6.53
N TRP A 88 11.97 0.63 7.43
CA TRP A 88 10.66 1.20 7.13
C TRP A 88 10.70 2.56 6.42
N VAL A 89 11.85 3.25 6.44
CA VAL A 89 11.98 4.61 5.88
C VAL A 89 13.15 4.68 4.90
N GLY A 90 13.02 5.53 3.89
CA GLY A 90 14.12 5.76 2.94
C GLY A 90 13.68 6.36 1.60
N PRO A 91 14.62 6.45 0.66
CA PRO A 91 14.30 6.83 -0.70
C PRO A 91 13.42 5.78 -1.35
N GLY A 92 12.56 6.23 -2.24
CA GLY A 92 11.68 5.36 -2.99
C GLY A 92 10.98 6.08 -4.12
N VAL A 93 10.02 5.40 -4.71
CA VAL A 93 9.21 5.90 -5.82
C VAL A 93 7.73 5.66 -5.53
N VAL A 94 6.90 6.63 -5.95
CA VAL A 94 5.47 6.41 -6.17
C VAL A 94 5.29 6.31 -7.68
N VAL A 95 4.62 5.27 -8.16
CA VAL A 95 4.41 5.04 -9.59
C VAL A 95 2.92 5.01 -9.87
N ASP A 96 2.44 5.93 -10.68
CA ASP A 96 1.05 5.99 -11.10
C ASP A 96 0.84 5.22 -12.41
N ILE A 97 0.22 4.04 -12.30
CA ILE A 97 -0.22 3.20 -13.41
C ILE A 97 -1.74 3.15 -13.54
N SER A 98 -2.45 4.03 -12.84
CA SER A 98 -3.92 4.01 -12.75
C SER A 98 -4.65 4.11 -14.10
N LYS A 99 -3.98 4.64 -15.13
CA LYS A 99 -4.50 4.73 -16.50
C LYS A 99 -4.13 3.55 -17.39
N ASP A 100 -3.19 2.71 -16.94
CA ASP A 100 -2.64 1.61 -17.74
C ASP A 100 -3.24 0.26 -17.35
N VAL A 101 -3.95 0.21 -16.22
CA VAL A 101 -4.52 -1.01 -15.66
C VAL A 101 -6.04 -0.90 -15.50
N SER A 102 -6.69 -2.04 -15.46
CA SER A 102 -8.13 -2.19 -15.21
C SER A 102 -8.38 -3.51 -14.49
N ASP A 103 -9.64 -3.85 -14.21
CA ASP A 103 -10.01 -5.08 -13.50
C ASP A 103 -9.21 -6.28 -14.02
N TYR A 104 -8.59 -7.04 -13.13
CA TYR A 104 -7.76 -8.21 -13.40
C TYR A 104 -6.51 -7.98 -14.28
N SER A 105 -6.11 -6.75 -14.59
CA SER A 105 -4.92 -6.50 -15.41
C SER A 105 -3.64 -6.98 -14.72
N LEU A 106 -2.64 -7.31 -15.53
CA LEU A 106 -1.29 -7.54 -15.05
C LEU A 106 -0.45 -6.28 -15.25
N TYR A 107 0.29 -5.87 -14.22
CA TYR A 107 1.32 -4.84 -14.37
C TYR A 107 2.71 -5.47 -14.34
N THR A 108 3.63 -4.91 -15.12
CA THR A 108 4.96 -5.46 -15.36
C THR A 108 6.05 -4.53 -14.80
N PRO A 109 7.27 -5.03 -14.56
CA PRO A 109 8.43 -4.18 -14.25
C PRO A 109 8.64 -3.05 -15.26
N LYS A 110 8.39 -3.33 -16.54
CA LYS A 110 8.52 -2.31 -17.60
C LYS A 110 7.52 -1.16 -17.43
N MET A 111 6.26 -1.45 -17.08
CA MET A 111 5.26 -0.41 -16.82
C MET A 111 5.69 0.53 -15.67
N ILE A 112 6.43 0.00 -14.70
CA ILE A 112 6.99 0.79 -13.59
C ILE A 112 8.16 1.64 -14.06
N THR A 113 9.16 1.01 -14.69
CA THR A 113 10.42 1.67 -15.07
C THR A 113 10.27 2.68 -16.21
N ASP A 114 9.25 2.54 -17.06
CA ASP A 114 8.94 3.53 -18.10
C ASP A 114 8.42 4.86 -17.51
N LYS A 115 7.93 4.86 -16.27
CA LYS A 115 7.32 6.06 -15.63
C LYS A 115 8.25 6.77 -14.67
N VAL A 116 9.16 6.04 -14.02
CA VAL A 116 10.08 6.59 -13.02
C VAL A 116 11.33 5.73 -12.90
N GLU A 117 12.48 6.39 -12.66
CA GLU A 117 13.71 5.67 -12.36
C GLU A 117 13.63 5.00 -11.00
N VAL A 118 13.65 3.66 -10.97
CA VAL A 118 13.74 2.85 -9.75
C VAL A 118 15.20 2.49 -9.51
N ARG A 119 15.69 2.71 -8.29
CA ARG A 119 17.07 2.41 -7.88
C ARG A 119 17.09 1.22 -6.92
N LYS A 120 18.21 0.50 -6.88
CA LYS A 120 18.37 -0.60 -5.92
C LYS A 120 18.21 -0.09 -4.49
N GLY A 121 17.38 -0.80 -3.71
CA GLY A 121 17.08 -0.46 -2.32
C GLY A 121 16.00 0.61 -2.15
N ASP A 122 15.32 1.01 -3.21
CA ASP A 122 14.16 1.90 -3.13
C ASP A 122 12.97 1.22 -2.45
N ILE A 123 12.10 2.03 -1.86
CA ILE A 123 10.74 1.67 -1.51
C ILE A 123 9.89 1.87 -2.77
N LEU A 124 9.00 0.91 -3.07
CA LEU A 124 8.17 0.93 -4.28
C LEU A 124 6.70 1.07 -3.90
N ILE A 125 6.08 2.21 -4.19
CA ILE A 125 4.63 2.40 -4.05
C ILE A 125 3.99 2.41 -5.43
N ILE A 126 2.98 1.55 -5.63
CA ILE A 126 2.25 1.38 -6.89
C ILE A 126 0.83 1.91 -6.72
N ASN A 127 0.53 3.00 -7.40
CA ASN A 127 -0.82 3.54 -7.51
C ASN A 127 -1.51 2.92 -8.74
N THR A 128 -2.37 1.94 -8.48
CA THR A 128 -3.20 1.29 -9.50
C THR A 128 -4.50 2.06 -9.78
N GLY A 129 -4.81 3.05 -8.91
CA GLY A 129 -6.06 3.79 -8.92
C GLY A 129 -7.22 3.04 -8.26
N TYR A 130 -6.97 1.87 -7.65
CA TYR A 130 -8.05 1.08 -7.01
C TYR A 130 -8.45 1.63 -5.65
N HIS A 131 -7.65 2.50 -5.00
CA HIS A 131 -8.07 3.27 -3.83
C HIS A 131 -9.41 4.01 -4.04
N ARG A 132 -9.80 4.35 -5.28
CA ARG A 132 -11.10 4.97 -5.60
C ARG A 132 -12.30 4.06 -5.31
N TYR A 133 -12.10 2.75 -5.18
CA TYR A 133 -13.14 1.79 -4.83
C TYR A 133 -13.16 1.46 -3.34
N SER A 134 -12.32 2.12 -2.51
CA SER A 134 -12.33 1.92 -1.06
C SER A 134 -13.63 2.40 -0.42
N TRP A 135 -13.90 1.91 0.77
CA TRP A 135 -15.15 2.09 1.50
C TRP A 135 -15.57 3.55 1.72
N ASP A 136 -14.62 4.48 1.83
CA ASP A 136 -14.86 5.91 2.11
C ASP A 136 -15.00 6.77 0.85
N GLN A 137 -14.97 6.16 -0.33
CA GLN A 137 -15.08 6.84 -1.60
C GLN A 137 -16.52 6.77 -2.14
N LYS A 138 -16.93 7.79 -2.91
CA LYS A 138 -18.25 7.80 -3.56
C LYS A 138 -18.45 6.64 -4.54
N THR A 139 -17.38 6.12 -5.09
CA THR A 139 -17.32 4.98 -6.01
C THR A 139 -16.95 3.68 -5.31
N GLY A 140 -17.11 3.62 -3.97
CA GLY A 140 -16.79 2.46 -3.16
C GLY A 140 -17.47 1.20 -3.69
N ASP A 141 -16.66 0.15 -3.89
CA ASP A 141 -17.07 -1.16 -4.38
C ASP A 141 -16.11 -2.20 -3.82
N GLU A 142 -16.53 -2.86 -2.75
CA GLU A 142 -15.69 -3.80 -2.01
C GLU A 142 -15.27 -4.99 -2.87
N ILE A 143 -16.17 -5.51 -3.73
CA ILE A 143 -15.85 -6.61 -4.63
C ILE A 143 -14.78 -6.19 -5.63
N ARG A 144 -14.93 -5.03 -6.23
CA ARG A 144 -13.94 -4.53 -7.17
C ARG A 144 -12.60 -4.28 -6.48
N TYR A 145 -12.65 -3.74 -5.27
CA TYR A 145 -11.48 -3.40 -4.47
C TYR A 145 -10.64 -4.61 -4.07
N PHE A 146 -11.26 -5.70 -3.59
CA PHE A 146 -10.54 -6.89 -3.09
C PHE A 146 -10.44 -8.02 -4.11
N VAL A 147 -11.40 -8.13 -5.06
CA VAL A 147 -11.55 -9.32 -5.90
C VAL A 147 -11.13 -9.08 -7.33
N MET A 148 -11.17 -7.81 -7.81
CA MET A 148 -10.98 -7.50 -9.23
C MET A 148 -9.77 -6.59 -9.50
N HIS A 149 -9.01 -6.19 -8.48
CA HIS A 149 -7.87 -5.30 -8.66
C HIS A 149 -6.79 -5.93 -9.58
N PRO A 150 -5.95 -5.11 -10.23
CA PRO A 150 -4.82 -5.61 -10.99
C PRO A 150 -3.76 -6.21 -10.06
N GLY A 151 -2.93 -7.06 -10.60
CA GLY A 151 -1.80 -7.66 -9.87
C GLY A 151 -0.53 -7.71 -10.71
N PRO A 152 0.59 -8.13 -10.09
CA PRO A 152 1.88 -8.23 -10.76
C PRO A 152 1.90 -9.35 -11.80
N SER A 153 2.74 -9.17 -12.85
CA SER A 153 3.10 -10.23 -13.79
C SER A 153 4.01 -11.28 -13.14
N PRO A 154 4.13 -12.47 -13.73
CA PRO A 154 4.92 -13.58 -13.16
C PRO A 154 6.41 -13.29 -12.93
N ASP A 155 6.97 -12.28 -13.56
CA ASP A 155 8.39 -11.87 -13.46
C ASP A 155 8.62 -10.72 -12.46
N PHE A 156 7.57 -10.26 -11.82
CA PHE A 156 7.62 -9.06 -10.96
C PHE A 156 8.36 -9.32 -9.64
N ASP A 157 8.19 -10.49 -9.06
CA ASP A 157 8.88 -10.89 -7.83
C ASP A 157 10.39 -11.00 -8.03
N ASP A 158 10.83 -11.66 -9.11
CA ASP A 158 12.25 -11.77 -9.48
C ASP A 158 12.87 -10.38 -9.74
N TRP A 159 12.12 -9.46 -10.35
CA TRP A 159 12.56 -8.09 -10.54
C TRP A 159 12.70 -7.33 -9.22
N CYS A 160 11.74 -7.46 -8.30
CA CYS A 160 11.82 -6.86 -6.98
C CYS A 160 13.04 -7.34 -6.20
N GLU A 161 13.34 -8.65 -6.24
CA GLU A 161 14.55 -9.22 -5.62
C GLU A 161 15.82 -8.67 -6.26
N LYS A 162 15.92 -8.64 -7.59
CA LYS A 162 17.05 -8.06 -8.33
C LYS A 162 17.28 -6.60 -7.99
N MET A 163 16.21 -5.83 -7.85
CA MET A 163 16.25 -4.42 -7.48
C MET A 163 16.46 -4.21 -5.99
N LYS A 164 16.44 -5.28 -5.18
CA LYS A 164 16.53 -5.20 -3.72
C LYS A 164 15.51 -4.20 -3.16
N ILE A 165 14.28 -4.23 -3.68
CA ILE A 165 13.21 -3.37 -3.17
C ILE A 165 13.11 -3.56 -1.66
N LYS A 166 12.99 -2.46 -0.92
CA LYS A 166 12.98 -2.50 0.53
C LYS A 166 11.64 -3.04 1.06
N TRP A 167 10.57 -2.49 0.55
CA TRP A 167 9.20 -2.97 0.71
C TRP A 167 8.32 -2.36 -0.39
N ILE A 168 7.14 -2.95 -0.59
CA ILE A 168 6.20 -2.55 -1.64
C ILE A 168 4.94 -1.99 -0.99
N GLY A 169 4.34 -0.95 -1.55
CA GLY A 169 3.02 -0.45 -1.16
C GLY A 169 2.06 -0.49 -2.33
N VAL A 170 0.82 -0.94 -2.09
CA VAL A 170 -0.24 -1.00 -3.11
C VAL A 170 -1.53 -0.34 -2.60
N ASP A 171 -2.28 0.29 -3.49
CA ASP A 171 -3.52 1.00 -3.20
C ASP A 171 -4.78 0.13 -3.39
N CYS A 172 -4.64 -1.17 -3.19
CA CYS A 172 -5.70 -2.16 -3.31
C CYS A 172 -5.57 -3.24 -2.23
N GLY A 173 -6.46 -4.22 -2.24
CA GLY A 173 -6.62 -5.19 -1.17
C GLY A 173 -5.50 -6.21 -1.02
N SER A 174 -4.60 -6.35 -2.00
CA SER A 174 -3.41 -7.20 -1.88
C SER A 174 -2.32 -6.81 -2.88
N ALA A 175 -1.06 -7.12 -2.52
CA ALA A 175 0.08 -7.04 -3.44
C ALA A 175 0.12 -8.21 -4.42
N ASP A 176 -0.51 -9.35 -4.12
CA ASP A 176 -0.73 -10.43 -5.08
C ASP A 176 -1.92 -10.13 -6.01
N HIS A 177 -1.94 -10.76 -7.18
CA HIS A 177 -3.14 -10.74 -8.01
C HIS A 177 -4.27 -11.53 -7.30
N PRO A 178 -5.51 -10.99 -7.16
CA PRO A 178 -6.54 -11.63 -6.33
C PRO A 178 -6.87 -13.06 -6.77
N MET A 179 -6.87 -13.34 -8.08
CA MET A 179 -7.11 -14.67 -8.63
C MET A 179 -5.91 -15.62 -8.47
N ASN A 180 -4.80 -15.14 -7.93
CA ASN A 180 -3.66 -15.95 -7.53
C ASN A 180 -3.61 -16.22 -6.02
N THR A 181 -4.72 -15.99 -5.33
CA THR A 181 -4.94 -16.21 -3.90
C THR A 181 -6.14 -17.12 -3.66
N ILE A 182 -6.51 -17.34 -2.40
CA ILE A 182 -7.72 -18.10 -2.01
C ILE A 182 -9.02 -17.45 -2.54
N ILE A 183 -9.01 -16.15 -2.87
CA ILE A 183 -10.16 -15.41 -3.39
C ILE A 183 -10.76 -16.09 -4.63
N ARG A 184 -9.93 -16.70 -5.49
CA ARG A 184 -10.43 -17.45 -6.66
C ARG A 184 -11.40 -18.58 -6.32
N THR A 185 -11.23 -19.20 -5.15
CA THR A 185 -12.09 -20.29 -4.66
C THR A 185 -13.40 -19.75 -4.09
N TRP A 186 -13.35 -18.60 -3.45
CA TRP A 186 -14.53 -17.96 -2.86
C TRP A 186 -15.40 -17.27 -3.93
N HIS A 187 -14.79 -16.84 -5.05
CA HIS A 187 -15.45 -16.13 -6.16
C HIS A 187 -15.22 -16.82 -7.51
N PRO A 188 -15.70 -18.07 -7.73
CA PRO A 188 -15.40 -18.83 -8.95
C PRO A 188 -15.91 -18.16 -10.22
N GLY A 189 -17.04 -17.44 -10.17
CA GLY A 189 -17.54 -16.64 -11.29
C GLY A 189 -16.60 -15.51 -11.68
N ARG A 190 -16.01 -14.82 -10.70
CA ARG A 190 -15.00 -13.77 -10.95
C ARG A 190 -13.70 -14.35 -11.50
N PHE A 191 -13.34 -15.57 -11.06
CA PHE A 191 -12.21 -16.26 -11.67
C PHE A 191 -12.45 -16.56 -13.16
N GLN A 192 -13.65 -17.00 -13.53
CA GLN A 192 -14.00 -17.24 -14.94
C GLN A 192 -13.94 -15.94 -15.77
N GLU A 193 -14.42 -14.82 -15.23
CA GLU A 193 -14.30 -13.50 -15.88
C GLU A 193 -12.81 -13.11 -16.09
N CYS A 194 -11.99 -13.30 -15.07
CA CYS A 194 -10.56 -13.05 -15.14
C CYS A 194 -9.90 -13.94 -16.21
N ASP A 195 -10.17 -15.24 -16.19
CA ASP A 195 -9.61 -16.20 -17.15
C ASP A 195 -9.98 -15.86 -18.59
N ALA A 196 -11.24 -15.49 -18.83
CA ALA A 196 -11.69 -15.03 -20.14
C ALA A 196 -10.95 -13.76 -20.60
N LYS A 197 -10.70 -12.81 -19.68
CA LYS A 197 -9.89 -11.63 -19.97
C LYS A 197 -8.44 -11.98 -20.27
N MET A 198 -7.83 -12.88 -19.52
CA MET A 198 -6.45 -13.34 -19.76
C MET A 198 -6.31 -13.95 -21.16
N LYS A 199 -7.22 -14.84 -21.53
CA LYS A 199 -7.26 -15.43 -22.89
C LYS A 199 -7.39 -14.38 -23.97
N LYS A 200 -8.28 -13.39 -23.76
CA LYS A 200 -8.51 -12.30 -24.73
C LYS A 200 -7.30 -11.37 -24.89
N VAL A 201 -6.63 -11.01 -23.81
CA VAL A 201 -5.56 -9.99 -23.79
C VAL A 201 -4.18 -10.62 -24.03
N TYR A 202 -3.93 -11.77 -23.42
CA TYR A 202 -2.60 -12.39 -23.41
C TYR A 202 -2.53 -13.70 -24.21
N GLY A 203 -3.66 -14.19 -24.78
CA GLY A 203 -3.72 -15.44 -25.52
C GLY A 203 -3.55 -16.72 -24.69
N LYS A 204 -3.60 -16.61 -23.35
CA LYS A 204 -3.39 -17.68 -22.39
C LYS A 204 -4.41 -17.63 -21.27
N SER A 205 -4.77 -18.78 -20.71
CA SER A 205 -5.57 -18.87 -19.50
C SER A 205 -4.81 -18.32 -18.29
N PHE A 206 -5.51 -17.98 -17.22
CA PHE A 206 -4.88 -17.53 -15.99
C PHE A 206 -3.90 -18.57 -15.44
N ASP A 207 -4.27 -19.85 -15.43
CA ASP A 207 -3.44 -20.94 -14.91
C ASP A 207 -2.22 -21.28 -15.80
N GLU A 208 -2.27 -20.93 -17.11
CA GLU A 208 -1.10 -21.00 -17.98
C GLU A 208 -0.11 -19.85 -17.70
N ILE A 209 -0.62 -18.67 -17.31
CA ILE A 209 0.22 -17.52 -16.91
C ILE A 209 0.76 -17.74 -15.50
N PHE A 210 -0.08 -18.21 -14.59
CA PHE A 210 0.23 -18.45 -13.17
C PHE A 210 -0.03 -19.91 -12.77
N PRO A 211 0.83 -20.86 -13.19
CA PRO A 211 0.75 -22.22 -12.66
C PRO A 211 0.80 -22.22 -11.14
N LEU A 212 -0.28 -22.70 -10.47
CA LEU A 212 -0.47 -22.59 -9.02
C LEU A 212 0.70 -23.12 -8.20
N LYS A 213 1.30 -24.25 -8.60
CA LYS A 213 2.46 -24.81 -7.88
C LYS A 213 3.65 -23.88 -7.79
N LYS A 214 3.77 -22.91 -8.71
CA LYS A 214 4.92 -22.01 -8.81
C LYS A 214 4.61 -20.59 -8.32
N TYR A 215 3.40 -20.12 -8.55
CA TYR A 215 3.08 -18.70 -8.41
C TYR A 215 1.97 -18.39 -7.39
N TYR A 216 1.39 -19.40 -6.71
CA TYR A 216 0.36 -19.11 -5.70
C TYR A 216 0.89 -18.16 -4.64
N GLN A 217 0.21 -17.03 -4.43
CA GLN A 217 0.60 -15.93 -3.51
C GLN A 217 2.10 -15.61 -3.56
N VAL A 218 2.62 -15.45 -4.77
CA VAL A 218 4.05 -15.34 -5.04
C VAL A 218 4.70 -14.15 -4.34
N MET A 219 3.97 -13.02 -4.22
CA MET A 219 4.48 -11.83 -3.55
C MET A 219 4.67 -12.07 -2.05
N HIS A 220 3.81 -12.87 -1.42
CA HIS A 220 3.98 -13.29 -0.03
C HIS A 220 5.02 -14.40 0.11
N LEU A 221 4.81 -15.53 -0.59
CA LEU A 221 5.59 -16.75 -0.36
C LEU A 221 7.04 -16.67 -0.81
N LYS A 222 7.37 -15.87 -1.84
CA LYS A 222 8.74 -15.72 -2.31
C LYS A 222 9.46 -14.49 -1.74
N LEU A 223 8.76 -13.38 -1.55
CA LEU A 223 9.41 -12.13 -1.17
C LEU A 223 9.61 -12.00 0.35
N PHE A 224 8.70 -12.51 1.19
CA PHE A 224 8.85 -12.42 2.65
C PHE A 224 10.10 -13.14 3.17
N PRO A 225 10.47 -14.35 2.68
CA PRO A 225 11.75 -14.97 3.03
C PRO A 225 12.99 -14.15 2.63
N LYS A 226 12.83 -13.17 1.75
CA LYS A 226 13.89 -12.24 1.30
C LYS A 226 13.87 -10.90 2.07
N GLY A 227 12.95 -10.75 3.02
CA GLY A 227 12.76 -9.51 3.76
C GLY A 227 12.08 -8.39 2.94
N ILE A 228 11.52 -8.71 1.77
CA ILE A 228 10.74 -7.78 0.96
C ILE A 228 9.26 -7.99 1.29
N VAL A 229 8.74 -7.18 2.19
CA VAL A 229 7.36 -7.21 2.64
C VAL A 229 6.52 -6.16 1.94
N HIS A 230 5.20 -6.13 2.17
CA HIS A 230 4.35 -5.13 1.54
C HIS A 230 3.33 -4.51 2.48
N ALA A 231 3.02 -3.24 2.17
CA ALA A 231 1.90 -2.54 2.74
C ALA A 231 0.73 -2.56 1.74
N GLU A 232 -0.47 -2.79 2.25
CA GLU A 232 -1.69 -2.89 1.47
C GLU A 232 -2.67 -1.79 1.86
N ASN A 233 -3.66 -1.55 0.99
CA ASN A 233 -4.73 -0.57 1.21
C ASN A 233 -4.22 0.89 1.37
N LEU A 234 -3.21 1.29 0.58
CA LEU A 234 -2.81 2.69 0.53
C LEU A 234 -3.93 3.54 -0.09
N ALA A 235 -4.07 4.78 0.37
CA ALA A 235 -5.10 5.70 -0.11
C ALA A 235 -4.69 7.17 0.16
N GLY A 236 -5.57 7.97 0.77
CA GLY A 236 -5.27 9.35 1.16
C GLY A 236 -4.88 10.23 -0.03
N ASP A 237 -3.68 10.77 0.06
CA ASP A 237 -3.14 11.68 -0.96
C ASP A 237 -2.47 10.98 -2.15
N ILE A 238 -2.55 9.65 -2.27
CA ILE A 238 -1.84 8.89 -3.32
C ILE A 238 -2.20 9.37 -4.73
N ALA A 239 -3.46 9.74 -4.97
CA ALA A 239 -3.91 10.29 -6.26
C ALA A 239 -3.33 11.68 -6.60
N LYS A 240 -2.80 12.41 -5.60
CA LYS A 240 -2.19 13.72 -5.79
C LYS A 240 -0.72 13.63 -6.23
N LEU A 241 -0.12 12.44 -6.08
CA LEU A 241 1.23 12.15 -6.53
C LEU A 241 1.17 11.52 -7.92
N GLY A 242 1.85 12.11 -8.87
CA GLY A 242 2.17 11.41 -10.12
C GLY A 242 3.35 10.46 -9.90
N SER A 243 3.84 9.85 -10.99
CA SER A 243 5.07 9.06 -10.91
C SER A 243 6.24 9.94 -10.52
N THR A 244 6.82 9.69 -9.35
CA THR A 244 7.87 10.54 -8.78
C THR A 244 8.74 9.79 -7.77
N ARG A 245 9.96 10.28 -7.60
CA ARG A 245 10.82 9.87 -6.49
C ARG A 245 10.47 10.69 -5.24
N ALA A 246 10.47 10.03 -4.08
CA ALA A 246 10.14 10.64 -2.80
C ALA A 246 11.00 10.03 -1.67
N TRP A 247 11.05 10.71 -0.52
CA TRP A 247 11.42 10.06 0.72
C TRP A 247 10.13 9.48 1.33
N ILE A 248 10.13 8.18 1.64
CA ILE A 248 8.92 7.46 2.05
C ILE A 248 9.15 6.86 3.43
N GLY A 249 8.15 6.93 4.29
CA GLY A 249 8.16 6.30 5.60
C GLY A 249 6.88 5.54 5.88
N CYS A 250 7.02 4.35 6.45
CA CYS A 250 5.97 3.55 7.02
C CYS A 250 6.19 3.44 8.54
N PHE A 251 5.14 3.60 9.33
CA PHE A 251 5.21 3.66 10.80
C PHE A 251 4.21 2.66 11.42
N PRO A 252 4.53 1.35 11.39
CA PRO A 252 3.76 0.33 12.08
C PRO A 252 3.98 0.39 13.58
N LEU A 253 3.09 -0.22 14.37
CA LEU A 253 3.29 -0.41 15.81
C LEU A 253 4.50 -1.33 16.05
N ARG A 254 5.34 -0.99 17.02
CA ARG A 254 6.51 -1.81 17.38
C ARG A 254 6.12 -2.97 18.29
N GLY A 255 5.28 -3.88 17.81
CA GLY A 255 4.85 -5.07 18.55
C GLY A 255 5.74 -6.29 18.26
N ILE A 256 6.25 -6.94 19.32
CA ILE A 256 7.20 -8.05 19.19
C ILE A 256 6.53 -9.29 18.59
N GLU A 257 5.24 -9.52 18.90
CA GLU A 257 4.47 -10.67 18.43
C GLU A 257 3.68 -10.38 17.14
N LEU A 258 3.72 -9.16 16.63
CA LEU A 258 2.90 -8.76 15.50
C LEU A 258 3.41 -9.33 14.18
N GLU A 259 2.57 -10.11 13.52
CA GLU A 259 2.79 -10.64 12.17
C GLU A 259 2.54 -9.57 11.09
N SER A 260 1.70 -8.59 11.40
CA SER A 260 1.43 -7.38 10.61
C SER A 260 1.01 -6.24 11.53
N SER A 261 0.83 -5.04 11.01
CA SER A 261 0.37 -3.90 11.80
C SER A 261 -0.28 -2.84 10.94
N MET A 262 -1.43 -2.34 11.39
CA MET A 262 -1.92 -1.06 10.89
C MET A 262 -0.80 -0.02 10.99
N CYS A 263 -0.66 0.83 9.97
CA CYS A 263 0.44 1.78 9.89
C CYS A 263 0.02 3.12 9.27
N ARG A 264 0.86 4.13 9.49
CA ARG A 264 0.78 5.39 8.76
C ARG A 264 1.90 5.42 7.72
N ILE A 265 1.56 5.75 6.46
CA ILE A 265 2.52 5.85 5.37
C ILE A 265 2.53 7.29 4.85
N VAL A 266 3.74 7.86 4.77
CA VAL A 266 3.93 9.25 4.39
C VAL A 266 5.01 9.33 3.31
N ALA A 267 4.77 10.17 2.30
CA ALA A 267 5.78 10.53 1.31
C ALA A 267 6.13 12.01 1.44
N TRP A 268 7.42 12.33 1.39
CA TRP A 268 7.93 13.69 1.41
C TRP A 268 8.61 14.02 0.09
N LEU A 269 8.24 15.18 -0.46
CA LEU A 269 8.90 15.80 -1.61
C LEU A 269 9.59 17.11 -1.18
N PRO A 270 10.60 17.57 -1.93
CA PRO A 270 11.21 18.86 -1.66
C PRO A 270 10.18 19.99 -1.60
N PRO A 271 10.48 21.09 -0.91
CA PRO A 271 9.66 22.30 -0.93
C PRO A 271 9.34 22.73 -2.37
N LYS A 272 8.15 23.28 -2.60
CA LYS A 272 7.85 23.90 -3.89
C LYS A 272 8.79 25.07 -4.12
N THR A 273 9.52 25.08 -5.21
CA THR A 273 10.30 26.25 -5.60
C THR A 273 9.36 27.43 -5.87
N LYS A 274 9.53 28.52 -5.11
CA LYS A 274 8.81 29.76 -5.41
C LYS A 274 9.21 30.18 -6.83
N LYS A 275 8.27 30.25 -7.77
CA LYS A 275 8.52 30.85 -9.07
C LYS A 275 9.04 32.27 -8.81
N PRO A 276 10.16 32.69 -9.41
CA PRO A 276 10.63 34.06 -9.25
C PRO A 276 9.51 35.04 -9.67
N ALA A 277 9.20 35.96 -8.80
CA ALA A 277 8.21 36.99 -9.10
C ALA A 277 8.59 37.65 -10.44
N ARG A 278 7.69 37.60 -11.43
CA ARG A 278 7.88 38.33 -12.69
C ARG A 278 8.11 39.79 -12.32
N LYS A 279 9.33 40.29 -12.49
CA LYS A 279 9.62 41.74 -12.40
C LYS A 279 8.64 42.43 -13.35
N LYS A 280 7.72 43.22 -12.78
CA LYS A 280 6.89 44.09 -13.59
C LYS A 280 7.86 45.00 -14.36
N ALA A 281 7.86 44.92 -15.69
CA ALA A 281 8.60 45.85 -16.52
C ALA A 281 8.10 47.24 -16.19
N ALA A 282 8.99 48.07 -15.70
CA ALA A 282 8.70 49.50 -15.50
C ALA A 282 8.39 50.09 -16.88
N LYS A 283 7.16 50.50 -17.10
CA LYS A 283 6.83 51.32 -18.25
C LYS A 283 7.52 52.66 -18.05
N LYS A 284 8.44 52.95 -18.94
CA LYS A 284 8.95 54.29 -19.16
C LYS A 284 7.91 55.12 -19.93
#